data_96e5983195f74352646a9577c550d558
#
_entry.id   96e5983195f74352646a9577c550d558
#
_cell.length_a   1.000
_cell.length_b   1.000
_cell.length_c   1.000
_cell.angle_alpha   90.00
_cell.angle_beta   90.00
_cell.angle_gamma   90.00
#
_symmetry.space_group_name_H-M   'P 1'
#
loop_
_entity.id
_entity.type
_entity.pdbx_description
1 polymer ?
#
loop_
_entity_poly.entity_id
_entity_poly.type
_entity_poly.pdbx_seq_one_letter_code
_entity_poly.pdbx_strand_id
1 'polypeptide(L)'
;MNKILLTLFPIFLMAGELSLSSVLVADGFKKPLFITSYPTDSNLLYVVEQAGRIMVINNGKKLGEPFLDINKQVVDPSRPGDERGLLGFALHPNFTDNGKFYVNYMNNDGFTVLSE
;
A
#
# COMPACT_ATOMS: atom_id res chain seq x y z
N MET A 1 -51.29 -49.82 9.45
CA MET A 1 -50.91 -48.37 9.58
C MET A 1 -49.42 -48.28 9.86
N ASN A 2 -48.64 -48.01 8.83
CA ASN A 2 -47.13 -47.84 8.98
C ASN A 2 -46.84 -46.42 9.43
N LYS A 3 -46.25 -46.30 10.64
CA LYS A 3 -45.73 -45.03 11.15
C LYS A 3 -44.35 -44.82 10.57
N ILE A 4 -44.20 -43.84 9.67
CA ILE A 4 -42.92 -43.38 9.18
C ILE A 4 -42.28 -42.52 10.28
N LEU A 5 -41.21 -43.02 10.90
CA LEU A 5 -40.42 -42.27 11.86
C LEU A 5 -39.41 -41.40 11.07
N LEU A 6 -39.71 -40.11 10.98
CA LEU A 6 -38.80 -39.13 10.34
C LEU A 6 -37.70 -38.76 11.34
N THR A 7 -36.55 -39.37 11.22
CA THR A 7 -35.35 -38.98 11.99
C THR A 7 -34.72 -37.73 11.40
N LEU A 8 -34.93 -36.59 12.08
CA LEU A 8 -34.18 -35.36 11.79
C LEU A 8 -32.71 -35.56 12.24
N PHE A 9 -31.81 -35.67 11.27
CA PHE A 9 -30.35 -35.55 11.55
C PHE A 9 -30.03 -34.08 11.69
N PRO A 10 -29.46 -33.63 12.81
CA PRO A 10 -28.95 -32.27 12.92
C PRO A 10 -27.69 -32.14 12.03
N ILE A 11 -27.79 -31.30 10.97
CA ILE A 11 -26.63 -30.88 10.20
C ILE A 11 -25.88 -29.87 11.06
N PHE A 12 -24.78 -30.30 11.69
CA PHE A 12 -23.81 -29.40 12.29
C PHE A 12 -23.06 -28.68 11.18
N LEU A 13 -23.44 -27.44 10.87
CA LEU A 13 -22.58 -26.53 10.10
C LEU A 13 -21.39 -26.19 10.98
N MET A 14 -20.24 -26.79 10.68
CA MET A 14 -18.95 -26.37 11.23
C MET A 14 -18.59 -25.05 10.54
N ALA A 15 -18.98 -23.93 11.14
CA ALA A 15 -18.42 -22.62 10.77
C ALA A 15 -16.96 -22.62 11.22
N GLY A 16 -16.02 -22.78 10.29
CA GLY A 16 -14.61 -22.60 10.58
C GLY A 16 -14.38 -21.16 11.06
N GLU A 17 -13.77 -20.96 12.21
CA GLU A 17 -13.37 -19.65 12.68
C GLU A 17 -12.29 -19.10 11.74
N LEU A 18 -12.58 -17.97 11.07
CA LEU A 18 -11.59 -17.23 10.30
C LEU A 18 -10.68 -16.49 11.28
N SER A 19 -9.46 -16.98 11.46
CA SER A 19 -8.42 -16.32 12.25
C SER A 19 -7.59 -15.42 11.38
N LEU A 20 -7.58 -14.11 11.68
CA LEU A 20 -6.72 -13.12 11.02
C LEU A 20 -5.57 -12.76 11.97
N SER A 21 -4.37 -12.68 11.40
CA SER A 21 -3.17 -12.22 12.11
C SER A 21 -2.47 -11.16 11.27
N SER A 22 -1.73 -10.26 11.94
CA SER A 22 -0.86 -9.29 11.28
C SER A 22 0.58 -9.49 11.76
N VAL A 23 1.53 -9.23 10.85
CA VAL A 23 2.96 -9.29 11.13
C VAL A 23 3.57 -7.94 10.76
N LEU A 24 4.39 -7.37 11.65
CA LEU A 24 5.15 -6.16 11.35
C LEU A 24 6.19 -6.47 10.27
N VAL A 25 6.13 -5.75 9.14
CA VAL A 25 7.09 -5.86 8.03
C VAL A 25 8.24 -4.86 8.19
N ALA A 26 7.92 -3.60 8.45
CA ALA A 26 8.89 -2.54 8.72
C ALA A 26 8.19 -1.34 9.37
N ASP A 27 8.95 -0.45 10.02
CA ASP A 27 8.46 0.74 10.69
C ASP A 27 9.30 1.99 10.37
N GLY A 28 9.02 3.10 11.08
CA GLY A 28 9.78 4.34 10.95
C GLY A 28 9.44 5.16 9.70
N PHE A 29 8.26 4.99 9.11
CA PHE A 29 7.76 5.81 8.00
C PHE A 29 7.03 7.07 8.51
N LYS A 30 7.07 8.14 7.70
CA LYS A 30 6.40 9.42 8.00
C LYS A 30 5.14 9.56 7.17
N LYS A 31 3.96 9.45 7.80
CA LYS A 31 2.65 9.52 7.14
C LYS A 31 2.59 8.63 5.88
N PRO A 32 2.79 7.30 6.01
CA PRO A 32 2.72 6.39 4.87
C PRO A 32 1.28 6.28 4.39
N LEU A 33 1.06 6.37 3.07
CA LEU A 33 -0.26 6.33 2.44
C LEU A 33 -0.48 5.10 1.58
N PHE A 34 0.58 4.57 0.96
CA PHE A 34 0.46 3.53 -0.04
C PHE A 34 1.72 2.66 -0.06
N ILE A 35 1.55 1.39 -0.37
CA ILE A 35 2.63 0.43 -0.54
C ILE A 35 2.40 -0.40 -1.80
N THR A 36 3.46 -0.66 -2.55
CA THR A 36 3.44 -1.59 -3.69
C THR A 36 4.75 -2.36 -3.78
N SER A 37 4.73 -3.52 -4.42
CA SER A 37 5.92 -4.34 -4.65
C SER A 37 6.60 -4.01 -5.97
N TYR A 38 7.90 -4.33 -6.06
CA TYR A 38 8.58 -4.40 -7.34
C TYR A 38 7.97 -5.53 -8.20
N PRO A 39 7.83 -5.37 -9.53
CA PRO A 39 7.08 -6.31 -10.37
C PRO A 39 7.56 -7.75 -10.32
N THR A 40 8.87 -7.97 -10.15
CA THR A 40 9.50 -9.30 -10.18
C THR A 40 10.13 -9.72 -8.85
N ASP A 41 9.99 -8.89 -7.80
CA ASP A 41 10.53 -9.19 -6.46
C ASP A 41 9.58 -8.69 -5.37
N SER A 42 8.84 -9.60 -4.76
CA SER A 42 7.91 -9.30 -3.67
C SER A 42 8.59 -8.87 -2.36
N ASN A 43 9.90 -9.05 -2.21
CA ASN A 43 10.66 -8.61 -1.04
C ASN A 43 11.13 -7.16 -1.17
N LEU A 44 11.02 -6.58 -2.37
CA LEU A 44 11.32 -5.18 -2.64
C LEU A 44 10.03 -4.39 -2.71
N LEU A 45 9.78 -3.55 -1.69
CA LEU A 45 8.55 -2.79 -1.55
C LEU A 45 8.84 -1.29 -1.57
N TYR A 46 7.92 -0.54 -2.16
CA TYR A 46 7.92 0.91 -2.19
C TYR A 46 6.82 1.46 -1.29
N VAL A 47 7.16 2.37 -0.40
CA VAL A 47 6.23 3.00 0.55
C VAL A 47 6.17 4.50 0.27
N VAL A 48 4.99 4.99 -0.09
CA VAL A 48 4.75 6.40 -0.35
C VAL A 48 4.52 7.13 0.96
N GLU A 49 5.35 8.12 1.24
CA GLU A 49 5.17 9.08 2.33
C GLU A 49 4.50 10.36 1.80
N GLN A 50 3.46 10.83 2.47
CA GLN A 50 2.61 11.94 2.03
C GLN A 50 3.38 13.21 1.67
N ALA A 51 4.48 13.50 2.37
CA ALA A 51 5.29 14.69 2.18
C ALA A 51 6.17 14.68 0.91
N GLY A 52 6.07 13.66 0.05
CA GLY A 52 6.76 13.66 -1.25
C GLY A 52 7.98 12.73 -1.31
N ARG A 53 8.00 11.67 -0.52
CA ARG A 53 9.05 10.64 -0.59
C ARG A 53 8.46 9.27 -0.91
N ILE A 54 9.24 8.46 -1.62
CA ILE A 54 8.99 7.03 -1.79
C ILE A 54 10.16 6.30 -1.15
N MET A 55 9.89 5.65 -0.03
CA MET A 55 10.88 4.88 0.70
C MET A 55 10.90 3.43 0.19
N VAL A 56 12.00 2.73 0.44
CA VAL A 56 12.18 1.33 0.01
C VAL A 56 12.31 0.43 1.22
N ILE A 57 11.62 -0.70 1.17
CA ILE A 57 11.86 -1.87 2.04
C ILE A 57 12.51 -2.94 1.17
N ASN A 58 13.62 -3.48 1.63
CA ASN A 58 14.30 -4.60 0.99
C ASN A 58 14.49 -5.72 2.01
N ASN A 59 13.90 -6.89 1.74
CA ASN A 59 13.94 -8.04 2.65
C ASN A 59 13.54 -7.68 4.10
N GLY A 60 12.44 -6.95 4.26
CA GLY A 60 11.91 -6.54 5.57
C GLY A 60 12.69 -5.39 6.24
N LYS A 61 13.68 -4.81 5.58
CA LYS A 61 14.47 -3.70 6.12
C LYS A 61 14.21 -2.42 5.35
N LYS A 62 13.78 -1.35 6.04
CA LYS A 62 13.70 0.00 5.48
C LYS A 62 15.09 0.50 5.14
N LEU A 63 15.29 0.98 3.91
CA LEU A 63 16.53 1.61 3.48
C LEU A 63 16.60 3.06 3.95
N GLY A 64 17.82 3.58 4.14
CA GLY A 64 18.05 4.96 4.57
C GLY A 64 17.73 5.98 3.49
N GLU A 65 18.04 5.65 2.23
CA GLU A 65 17.83 6.52 1.08
C GLU A 65 16.47 6.24 0.41
N PRO A 66 15.70 7.27 0.03
CA PRO A 66 14.47 7.10 -0.71
C PRO A 66 14.72 6.70 -2.17
N PHE A 67 13.77 5.98 -2.77
CA PHE A 67 13.71 5.77 -4.22
C PHE A 67 13.44 7.10 -4.97
N LEU A 68 12.57 7.94 -4.42
CA LEU A 68 12.22 9.26 -4.93
C LEU A 68 12.11 10.25 -3.77
N ASP A 69 12.68 11.45 -3.93
CA ASP A 69 12.48 12.58 -3.03
C ASP A 69 12.11 13.84 -3.82
N ILE A 70 10.83 14.18 -3.84
CA ILE A 70 10.26 15.39 -4.45
C ILE A 70 9.61 16.30 -3.41
N ASN A 71 10.03 16.21 -2.14
CA ASN A 71 9.42 16.95 -1.04
C ASN A 71 9.42 18.47 -1.23
N LYS A 72 10.35 19.03 -2.00
CA LYS A 72 10.40 20.45 -2.34
C LYS A 72 9.33 20.88 -3.36
N GLN A 73 8.80 19.94 -4.12
CA GLN A 73 7.79 20.19 -5.17
C GLN A 73 6.37 19.91 -4.66
N VAL A 74 6.25 19.08 -3.63
CA VAL A 74 4.98 18.67 -3.04
C VAL A 74 4.59 19.63 -1.93
N VAL A 75 3.31 20.02 -1.90
CA VAL A 75 2.77 20.83 -0.79
C VAL A 75 2.97 20.11 0.54
N ASP A 76 3.45 20.83 1.56
CA ASP A 76 3.66 20.25 2.89
C ASP A 76 2.32 19.95 3.58
N PRO A 77 2.01 18.66 3.86
CA PRO A 77 0.79 18.26 4.55
C PRO A 77 0.95 18.39 6.07
N SER A 78 1.31 19.57 6.56
CA SER A 78 1.69 19.81 7.97
C SER A 78 0.49 19.81 8.93
N ARG A 79 -0.74 20.05 8.44
CA ARG A 79 -1.93 20.15 9.28
C ARG A 79 -2.55 18.77 9.55
N PRO A 80 -3.11 18.52 10.73
CA PRO A 80 -3.95 17.36 10.98
C PRO A 80 -5.14 17.32 9.99
N GLY A 81 -5.37 16.16 9.36
CA GLY A 81 -6.44 15.99 8.36
C GLY A 81 -6.15 16.60 6.99
N ASP A 82 -4.92 17.04 6.72
CA ASP A 82 -4.52 17.49 5.39
C ASP A 82 -4.40 16.28 4.45
N GLU A 83 -5.20 16.25 3.41
CA GLU A 83 -5.25 15.18 2.42
C GLU A 83 -4.36 15.45 1.18
N ARG A 84 -3.70 16.62 1.14
CA ARG A 84 -2.79 17.00 0.07
C ARG A 84 -1.46 16.28 0.24
N GLY A 85 -0.64 16.26 -0.81
CA GLY A 85 0.70 15.65 -0.76
C GLY A 85 0.99 14.78 -1.97
N LEU A 86 1.92 13.86 -1.82
CA LEU A 86 2.18 12.77 -2.77
C LEU A 86 1.17 11.66 -2.50
N LEU A 87 0.20 11.48 -3.40
CA LEU A 87 -0.99 10.65 -3.18
C LEU A 87 -1.01 9.37 -4.00
N GLY A 88 -0.25 9.31 -5.10
CA GLY A 88 -0.25 8.17 -6.00
C GLY A 88 1.13 7.81 -6.51
N PHE A 89 1.35 6.51 -6.70
CA PHE A 89 2.54 5.94 -7.31
C PHE A 89 2.17 4.68 -8.07
N ALA A 90 2.65 4.56 -9.31
CA ALA A 90 2.49 3.37 -10.12
C ALA A 90 3.73 3.10 -10.94
N LEU A 91 4.19 1.86 -10.96
CA LEU A 91 5.25 1.42 -11.87
C LEU A 91 4.65 1.14 -13.25
N HIS A 92 5.39 1.50 -14.30
CA HIS A 92 5.04 1.10 -15.66
C HIS A 92 5.05 -0.44 -15.77
N PRO A 93 4.15 -1.07 -16.55
CA PRO A 93 4.15 -2.54 -16.71
C PRO A 93 5.50 -3.14 -17.10
N ASN A 94 6.31 -2.41 -17.88
CA ASN A 94 7.66 -2.80 -18.26
C ASN A 94 8.74 -2.03 -17.48
N PHE A 95 8.49 -1.73 -16.19
CA PHE A 95 9.41 -0.95 -15.36
C PHE A 95 10.81 -1.56 -15.31
N THR A 96 10.92 -2.88 -15.27
CA THR A 96 12.20 -3.60 -15.26
C THR A 96 13.08 -3.27 -16.47
N ASP A 97 12.47 -2.93 -17.60
CA ASP A 97 13.17 -2.67 -18.86
C ASP A 97 13.38 -1.16 -19.09
N ASN A 98 12.41 -0.34 -18.72
CA ASN A 98 12.38 1.07 -19.08
C ASN A 98 12.56 2.04 -17.91
N GLY A 99 12.47 1.56 -16.66
CA GLY A 99 12.61 2.38 -15.45
C GLY A 99 11.51 3.42 -15.25
N LYS A 100 10.42 3.37 -16.04
CA LYS A 100 9.36 4.37 -16.00
C LYS A 100 8.39 4.12 -14.86
N PHE A 101 8.00 5.20 -14.20
CA PHE A 101 6.97 5.19 -13.16
C PHE A 101 6.20 6.51 -13.17
N TYR A 102 5.07 6.52 -12.52
CA TYR A 102 4.16 7.66 -12.47
C TYR A 102 3.87 8.04 -11.04
N VAL A 103 3.81 9.34 -10.77
CA VAL A 103 3.43 9.90 -9.48
C VAL A 103 2.30 10.92 -9.65
N ASN A 104 1.38 10.91 -8.68
CA ASN A 104 0.32 11.90 -8.57
C ASN A 104 0.50 12.66 -7.26
N TYR A 105 0.59 13.98 -7.34
CA TYR A 105 0.80 14.82 -6.18
C TYR A 105 0.16 16.21 -6.34
N MET A 106 -0.03 16.91 -5.24
CA MET A 106 -0.37 18.32 -5.25
C MET A 106 0.91 19.15 -5.08
N ASN A 107 1.15 20.10 -6.00
CA ASN A 107 2.30 20.98 -5.92
C ASN A 107 2.08 22.16 -4.95
N ASN A 108 3.12 22.98 -4.73
CA ASN A 108 3.08 24.13 -3.83
C ASN A 108 2.09 25.22 -4.25
N ASP A 109 1.72 25.28 -5.53
CA ASP A 109 0.73 26.23 -6.07
C ASP A 109 -0.71 25.72 -5.90
N GLY A 110 -0.89 24.52 -5.36
CA GLY A 110 -2.22 23.91 -5.13
C GLY A 110 -2.80 23.16 -6.31
N PHE A 111 -2.01 22.87 -7.35
CA PHE A 111 -2.44 22.09 -8.50
C PHE A 111 -2.12 20.61 -8.35
N THR A 112 -3.05 19.77 -8.81
CA THR A 112 -2.79 18.35 -8.97
C THR A 112 -1.89 18.12 -10.19
N VAL A 113 -0.81 17.37 -9.99
CA VAL A 113 0.20 17.06 -11.01
C VAL A 113 0.28 15.55 -11.18
N LEU A 114 0.30 15.08 -12.42
CA LEU A 114 0.67 13.74 -12.82
C LEU A 114 1.99 13.83 -13.59
N SER A 115 3.02 13.13 -13.11
CA SER A 115 4.36 13.13 -13.72
C SER A 115 4.84 11.71 -13.99
N GLU A 116 5.62 11.57 -15.08
CA GLU A 116 6.44 10.40 -15.39
C GLU A 116 7.87 10.64 -14.92
#